data_3bcdabd6a461dd9471d8dd8bdd68640e
#
_entry.id   3bcdabd6a461dd9471d8dd8bdd68640e
#
_cell.length_a   1.000
_cell.length_b   1.000
_cell.length_c   1.000
_cell.angle_alpha   90.00
_cell.angle_beta   90.00
_cell.angle_gamma   90.00
#
_symmetry.space_group_name_H-M   'P 1'
#
loop_
_entity.id
_entity.type
_entity.pdbx_description
1 polymer ?
#
loop_
_entity_poly.entity_id
_entity_poly.type
_entity_poly.pdbx_seq_one_letter_code
_entity_poly.pdbx_strand_id
1 'polypeptide(L)'
;MTLPVKIGLEIHCQLTQLNTKLFCSCYSNYREKEVNSNICPVCIGLPGSLPILNKKGIEFAIMISKALNCKIPAITVFSRKNYFYPDLPKNFQITQYDTNETNTSIGKEGFVKYGEKNKIARIRRIQLEEDPGRLVYESGRMQALIDYNRAGVALVEIVTEPDFTDPKDVRIFLNKVASILEHLMVCNTNLEGSLRCDANISIGNGKKVEIKNVGSFSDIEKALTYEITRQQTMNLHDIEIKAETRHWDDKRKITKQARSKEDVEDYRYFPEPDIPKILLEDTYLSLIKMPELPDERKSRFIDRYELSEHVAQVLIDNKELADLFESAIKIYHSPKSISNWIVSDILAFIEYDTSGKKTLTRETKIDAKHIAEIAKLVDDNTINRPTAKSIISRIIKTGELPSDIIKKEKQKITTISDEKILLESIEKIFEEERKAVLDAKQNPTAINFLLGKIMKFTKGRADPKITTVLLKEKLNEIK
;
A
#
# COMPACT_ATOMS: atom_id res chain seq x y z
N MET A 1 -34.18 14.52 6.56
CA MET A 1 -33.60 13.16 6.63
C MET A 1 -32.48 13.10 5.61
N THR A 2 -31.29 12.63 6.01
CA THR A 2 -30.17 12.40 5.06
C THR A 2 -30.55 11.23 4.16
N LEU A 3 -30.53 11.43 2.85
CA LEU A 3 -30.78 10.38 1.88
C LEU A 3 -29.70 9.29 1.94
N PRO A 4 -30.03 8.01 1.77
CA PRO A 4 -29.07 6.92 1.83
C PRO A 4 -28.05 7.03 0.68
N VAL A 5 -26.79 6.93 1.03
CA VAL A 5 -25.65 6.89 0.11
C VAL A 5 -25.34 5.42 -0.21
N LYS A 6 -25.11 5.12 -1.48
CA LYS A 6 -24.66 3.79 -1.94
C LYS A 6 -23.43 3.96 -2.84
N ILE A 7 -22.34 3.30 -2.50
CA ILE A 7 -21.09 3.35 -3.23
C ILE A 7 -20.65 1.92 -3.56
N GLY A 8 -20.33 1.66 -4.82
CA GLY A 8 -19.69 0.43 -5.31
C GLY A 8 -18.38 0.76 -6.00
N LEU A 9 -17.49 -0.21 -6.10
CA LEU A 9 -16.13 -0.05 -6.62
C LEU A 9 -15.85 -1.02 -7.75
N GLU A 10 -15.07 -0.56 -8.73
CA GLU A 10 -14.44 -1.35 -9.78
C GLU A 10 -12.92 -1.19 -9.64
N ILE A 11 -12.24 -2.24 -9.17
CA ILE A 11 -10.82 -2.21 -8.86
C ILE A 11 -10.09 -3.00 -9.92
N HIS A 12 -9.11 -2.36 -10.58
CA HIS A 12 -8.28 -2.96 -11.61
C HIS A 12 -6.87 -3.17 -11.08
N CYS A 13 -6.45 -4.43 -11.03
CA CYS A 13 -5.15 -4.86 -10.54
C CYS A 13 -4.33 -5.50 -11.66
N GLN A 14 -3.22 -4.87 -12.06
CA GLN A 14 -2.26 -5.52 -12.95
C GLN A 14 -1.51 -6.62 -12.21
N LEU A 15 -1.40 -7.80 -12.81
CA LEU A 15 -0.63 -8.92 -12.27
C LEU A 15 0.87 -8.71 -12.54
N THR A 16 1.46 -7.75 -11.84
CA THR A 16 2.83 -7.27 -12.09
C THR A 16 3.93 -8.29 -11.79
N GLN A 17 3.60 -9.38 -11.10
CA GLN A 17 4.53 -10.46 -10.77
C GLN A 17 4.56 -11.56 -11.84
N LEU A 18 3.83 -11.40 -12.95
CA LEU A 18 3.98 -12.24 -14.12
C LEU A 18 5.22 -11.83 -14.94
N ASN A 19 5.91 -12.80 -15.49
CA ASN A 19 7.04 -12.54 -16.39
C ASN A 19 6.58 -12.13 -17.81
N THR A 20 5.45 -12.69 -18.25
CA THR A 20 4.90 -12.46 -19.59
C THR A 20 3.49 -11.91 -19.53
N LYS A 21 3.06 -11.27 -20.62
CA LYS A 21 1.68 -10.83 -20.82
C LYS A 21 0.69 -12.00 -20.73
N LEU A 22 -0.61 -11.71 -20.70
CA LEU A 22 -1.63 -12.73 -20.46
C LEU A 22 -1.78 -13.71 -21.63
N PHE A 23 -1.65 -13.24 -22.86
CA PHE A 23 -1.91 -14.06 -24.05
C PHE A 23 -0.73 -14.17 -25.02
N CYS A 24 0.47 -13.71 -24.64
CA CYS A 24 1.68 -13.82 -25.46
C CYS A 24 2.93 -13.86 -24.58
N SER A 25 4.10 -14.11 -25.22
CA SER A 25 5.41 -14.20 -24.54
C SER A 25 6.14 -12.87 -24.34
N CYS A 26 5.58 -11.73 -24.74
CA CYS A 26 6.16 -10.42 -24.41
C CYS A 26 6.26 -10.22 -22.91
N TYR A 27 7.29 -9.50 -22.45
CA TYR A 27 7.46 -9.21 -21.03
C TYR A 27 6.26 -8.47 -20.47
N SER A 28 5.82 -8.85 -19.26
CA SER A 28 4.74 -8.16 -18.56
C SER A 28 5.16 -6.77 -18.08
N ASN A 29 6.40 -6.59 -17.65
CA ASN A 29 6.91 -5.27 -17.27
C ASN A 29 7.23 -4.44 -18.52
N TYR A 30 6.30 -3.55 -18.86
CA TYR A 30 6.40 -2.61 -19.97
C TYR A 30 7.01 -1.26 -19.58
N ARG A 31 7.14 -1.00 -18.27
CA ARG A 31 7.68 0.24 -17.73
C ARG A 31 9.17 0.34 -18.08
N GLU A 32 9.66 1.53 -18.30
CA GLU A 32 11.07 1.78 -18.68
C GLU A 32 11.48 1.19 -20.05
N LYS A 33 10.52 0.77 -20.89
CA LYS A 33 10.75 0.33 -22.26
C LYS A 33 10.53 1.48 -23.24
N GLU A 34 11.31 1.50 -24.34
CA GLU A 34 11.02 2.41 -25.43
C GLU A 34 9.61 2.18 -25.97
N VAL A 35 8.95 3.25 -26.40
CA VAL A 35 7.57 3.22 -26.91
C VAL A 35 7.45 2.18 -28.03
N ASN A 36 6.45 1.31 -27.95
CA ASN A 36 6.17 0.25 -28.92
C ASN A 36 7.31 -0.75 -29.18
N SER A 37 8.26 -0.90 -28.24
CA SER A 37 9.36 -1.88 -28.35
C SER A 37 9.03 -3.25 -27.74
N ASN A 38 8.03 -3.35 -26.88
CA ASN A 38 7.63 -4.58 -26.19
C ASN A 38 6.28 -5.11 -26.74
N ILE A 39 6.22 -5.32 -28.04
CA ILE A 39 5.04 -5.77 -28.78
C ILE A 39 5.36 -6.97 -29.67
N CYS A 40 4.35 -7.77 -29.97
CA CYS A 40 4.44 -8.89 -30.93
C CYS A 40 3.15 -9.01 -31.74
N PRO A 41 3.12 -9.82 -32.82
CA PRO A 41 1.92 -10.01 -33.64
C PRO A 41 0.65 -10.34 -32.85
N VAL A 42 0.77 -11.10 -31.73
CA VAL A 42 -0.38 -11.49 -30.90
C VAL A 42 -0.95 -10.30 -30.14
N CYS A 43 -0.13 -9.55 -29.39
CA CYS A 43 -0.64 -8.48 -28.54
C CYS A 43 -1.10 -7.24 -29.34
N ILE A 44 -0.65 -7.08 -30.60
CA ILE A 44 -1.15 -6.04 -31.50
C ILE A 44 -2.21 -6.54 -32.50
N GLY A 45 -2.56 -7.85 -32.45
CA GLY A 45 -3.67 -8.41 -33.20
C GLY A 45 -3.44 -8.51 -34.70
N LEU A 46 -2.22 -8.84 -35.14
CA LEU A 46 -1.95 -9.06 -36.56
C LEU A 46 -2.69 -10.30 -37.07
N PRO A 47 -3.20 -10.27 -38.32
CA PRO A 47 -3.91 -11.42 -38.94
C PRO A 47 -3.10 -12.70 -38.85
N GLY A 48 -3.78 -13.80 -38.44
CA GLY A 48 -3.15 -15.13 -38.32
C GLY A 48 -2.43 -15.39 -37.01
N SER A 49 -2.32 -14.42 -36.10
CA SER A 49 -1.75 -14.63 -34.75
C SER A 49 -2.82 -15.14 -33.78
N LEU A 50 -2.47 -16.13 -32.95
CA LEU A 50 -3.38 -16.73 -31.97
C LEU A 50 -2.91 -16.46 -30.54
N PRO A 51 -3.84 -16.16 -29.60
CA PRO A 51 -3.51 -15.98 -28.20
C PRO A 51 -3.10 -17.30 -27.53
N ILE A 52 -2.12 -17.25 -26.65
CA ILE A 52 -1.70 -18.37 -25.78
C ILE A 52 -1.81 -17.93 -24.34
N LEU A 53 -2.74 -18.54 -23.61
CA LEU A 53 -3.05 -18.16 -22.24
C LEU A 53 -1.90 -18.45 -21.27
N ASN A 54 -1.52 -17.46 -20.47
CA ASN A 54 -0.56 -17.60 -19.41
C ASN A 54 -1.20 -18.34 -18.21
N LYS A 55 -0.78 -19.59 -17.99
CA LYS A 55 -1.28 -20.43 -16.88
C LYS A 55 -1.12 -19.74 -15.51
N LYS A 56 0.01 -19.06 -15.29
CA LYS A 56 0.29 -18.36 -14.02
C LYS A 56 -0.70 -17.21 -13.77
N GLY A 57 -1.19 -16.57 -14.85
CA GLY A 57 -2.24 -15.55 -14.74
C GLY A 57 -3.55 -16.11 -14.18
N ILE A 58 -3.95 -17.31 -14.62
CA ILE A 58 -5.11 -18.03 -14.07
C ILE A 58 -4.87 -18.38 -12.60
N GLU A 59 -3.70 -18.92 -12.25
CA GLU A 59 -3.36 -19.27 -10.85
C GLU A 59 -3.45 -18.04 -9.95
N PHE A 60 -2.93 -16.88 -10.38
CA PHE A 60 -3.00 -15.64 -9.62
C PHE A 60 -4.44 -15.14 -9.45
N ALA A 61 -5.26 -15.20 -10.51
CA ALA A 61 -6.67 -14.83 -10.40
C ALA A 61 -7.47 -15.76 -9.46
N ILE A 62 -7.16 -17.06 -9.44
CA ILE A 62 -7.70 -18.01 -8.47
C ILE A 62 -7.26 -17.68 -7.04
N MET A 63 -5.98 -17.34 -6.83
CA MET A 63 -5.47 -16.93 -5.52
C MET A 63 -6.20 -15.68 -5.00
N ILE A 64 -6.42 -14.68 -5.86
CA ILE A 64 -7.20 -13.49 -5.52
C ILE A 64 -8.63 -13.88 -5.16
N SER A 65 -9.28 -14.74 -5.96
CA SER A 65 -10.65 -15.19 -5.70
C SER A 65 -10.77 -15.92 -4.36
N LYS A 66 -9.83 -16.82 -4.03
CA LYS A 66 -9.78 -17.49 -2.73
C LYS A 66 -9.59 -16.50 -1.56
N ALA A 67 -8.65 -15.55 -1.70
CA ALA A 67 -8.35 -14.57 -0.65
C ALA A 67 -9.52 -13.59 -0.40
N LEU A 68 -10.34 -13.34 -1.42
CA LEU A 68 -11.55 -12.51 -1.30
C LEU A 68 -12.82 -13.35 -1.03
N ASN A 69 -12.65 -14.60 -0.60
CA ASN A 69 -13.72 -15.54 -0.24
C ASN A 69 -14.76 -15.75 -1.35
N CYS A 70 -14.35 -15.71 -2.61
CA CYS A 70 -15.23 -15.92 -3.75
C CYS A 70 -15.46 -17.41 -4.01
N LYS A 71 -16.64 -17.73 -4.54
CA LYS A 71 -16.93 -19.01 -5.16
C LYS A 71 -16.22 -19.06 -6.52
N ILE A 72 -15.50 -20.14 -6.80
CA ILE A 72 -14.82 -20.37 -8.08
C ILE A 72 -15.67 -21.30 -8.91
N PRO A 73 -16.04 -20.98 -10.18
CA PRO A 73 -16.82 -21.84 -11.02
C PRO A 73 -16.01 -23.06 -11.49
N ALA A 74 -16.68 -24.17 -11.78
CA ALA A 74 -16.01 -25.35 -12.32
C ALA A 74 -15.43 -25.14 -13.74
N ILE A 75 -15.97 -24.17 -14.47
CA ILE A 75 -15.57 -23.84 -15.84
C ILE A 75 -15.48 -22.32 -15.96
N THR A 76 -14.39 -21.82 -16.55
CA THR A 76 -14.28 -20.42 -16.96
C THR A 76 -14.03 -20.31 -18.48
N VAL A 77 -14.54 -19.24 -19.08
CA VAL A 77 -14.45 -18.97 -20.52
C VAL A 77 -14.07 -17.52 -20.72
N PHE A 78 -13.19 -17.27 -21.69
CA PHE A 78 -12.90 -15.92 -22.14
C PHE A 78 -13.88 -15.50 -23.24
N SER A 79 -14.16 -14.20 -23.29
CA SER A 79 -15.03 -13.55 -24.28
C SER A 79 -14.32 -12.35 -24.88
N ARG A 80 -14.75 -11.97 -26.09
CA ARG A 80 -14.35 -10.71 -26.73
C ARG A 80 -15.34 -9.62 -26.35
N LYS A 81 -14.82 -8.53 -25.74
CA LYS A 81 -15.52 -7.27 -25.51
C LYS A 81 -15.19 -6.36 -26.69
N ASN A 82 -16.12 -6.16 -27.62
CA ASN A 82 -15.84 -5.43 -28.83
C ASN A 82 -16.14 -3.94 -28.68
N TYR A 83 -15.13 -3.12 -28.90
CA TYR A 83 -15.26 -1.66 -29.02
C TYR A 83 -14.04 -1.08 -29.74
N PHE A 84 -14.25 0.05 -30.42
CA PHE A 84 -13.20 0.69 -31.21
C PHE A 84 -12.63 1.86 -30.45
N TYR A 85 -11.39 1.71 -30.03
CA TYR A 85 -10.66 2.77 -29.36
C TYR A 85 -9.17 2.72 -29.73
N PRO A 86 -8.48 3.87 -29.87
CA PRO A 86 -7.11 3.91 -30.40
C PRO A 86 -6.10 3.07 -29.63
N ASP A 87 -6.27 2.89 -28.30
CA ASP A 87 -5.38 2.06 -27.46
C ASP A 87 -5.70 0.57 -27.49
N LEU A 88 -6.72 0.16 -28.23
CA LEU A 88 -7.15 -1.23 -28.38
C LEU A 88 -6.76 -1.79 -29.75
N PRO A 89 -5.52 -2.35 -29.90
CA PRO A 89 -4.97 -2.67 -31.22
C PRO A 89 -5.73 -3.77 -31.97
N LYS A 90 -6.47 -4.64 -31.26
CA LYS A 90 -7.27 -5.72 -31.78
C LYS A 90 -8.73 -5.33 -32.12
N ASN A 91 -9.14 -4.10 -31.71
CA ASN A 91 -10.52 -3.63 -31.68
C ASN A 91 -11.47 -4.45 -30.77
N PHE A 92 -10.90 -5.30 -29.91
CA PHE A 92 -11.59 -5.99 -28.83
C PHE A 92 -10.61 -6.24 -27.68
N GLN A 93 -11.18 -6.39 -26.48
CA GLN A 93 -10.47 -6.82 -25.28
C GLN A 93 -10.87 -8.26 -24.95
N ILE A 94 -9.90 -9.12 -24.70
CA ILE A 94 -10.18 -10.46 -24.17
C ILE A 94 -10.41 -10.33 -22.66
N THR A 95 -11.60 -10.71 -22.22
CA THR A 95 -12.06 -10.63 -20.84
C THR A 95 -12.95 -11.80 -20.48
N GLN A 96 -13.57 -11.80 -19.32
CA GLN A 96 -14.61 -12.73 -18.92
C GLN A 96 -15.95 -11.98 -18.84
N TYR A 97 -17.03 -12.61 -19.27
CA TYR A 97 -18.35 -11.99 -19.26
C TYR A 97 -19.43 -12.97 -18.81
N ASP A 98 -20.13 -12.60 -17.74
CA ASP A 98 -21.24 -13.39 -17.23
C ASP A 98 -22.54 -13.07 -17.97
N THR A 99 -23.22 -14.09 -18.43
CA THR A 99 -24.59 -13.99 -18.93
C THR A 99 -25.56 -14.60 -17.90
N ASN A 100 -26.87 -14.48 -18.17
CA ASN A 100 -27.87 -15.13 -17.31
C ASN A 100 -27.73 -16.68 -17.33
N GLU A 101 -27.13 -17.25 -18.36
CA GLU A 101 -26.97 -18.69 -18.55
C GLU A 101 -25.58 -19.22 -18.25
N THR A 102 -24.54 -18.35 -18.32
CA THR A 102 -23.15 -18.78 -18.18
C THR A 102 -22.39 -17.92 -17.17
N ASN A 103 -21.79 -18.60 -16.18
CA ASN A 103 -20.88 -17.99 -15.22
C ASN A 103 -19.47 -18.20 -15.71
N THR A 104 -18.80 -17.14 -16.17
CA THR A 104 -17.44 -17.22 -16.71
C THR A 104 -16.41 -16.48 -15.87
N SER A 105 -16.83 -15.56 -15.00
CA SER A 105 -15.96 -14.86 -14.05
C SER A 105 -15.25 -15.84 -13.15
N ILE A 106 -13.94 -15.65 -12.95
CA ILE A 106 -13.08 -16.58 -12.19
C ILE A 106 -13.40 -16.61 -10.68
N GLY A 107 -14.11 -15.61 -10.18
CA GLY A 107 -14.59 -15.56 -8.80
C GLY A 107 -15.91 -14.80 -8.71
N LYS A 108 -16.82 -15.26 -7.83
CA LYS A 108 -18.15 -14.66 -7.61
C LYS A 108 -18.57 -14.74 -6.15
N GLU A 109 -19.50 -13.83 -5.79
CA GLU A 109 -20.20 -13.88 -4.49
C GLU A 109 -19.23 -13.99 -3.31
N GLY A 110 -18.16 -13.21 -3.34
CA GLY A 110 -17.17 -13.15 -2.28
C GLY A 110 -17.48 -12.08 -1.25
N PHE A 111 -16.57 -11.95 -0.30
CA PHE A 111 -16.63 -10.87 0.68
C PHE A 111 -15.25 -10.58 1.29
N VAL A 112 -15.08 -9.36 1.78
CA VAL A 112 -13.88 -8.94 2.53
C VAL A 112 -14.32 -8.26 3.82
N LYS A 113 -13.72 -8.66 4.94
CA LYS A 113 -13.84 -7.96 6.22
C LYS A 113 -12.80 -6.85 6.29
N TYR A 114 -13.22 -5.67 6.72
CA TYR A 114 -12.33 -4.50 6.79
C TYR A 114 -12.65 -3.59 7.97
N GLY A 115 -11.66 -2.76 8.35
CA GLY A 115 -11.77 -1.82 9.45
C GLY A 115 -11.86 -2.50 10.83
N GLU A 116 -11.76 -1.69 11.89
CA GLU A 116 -11.75 -2.17 13.28
C GLU A 116 -13.05 -2.88 13.71
N LYS A 117 -14.17 -2.52 13.09
CA LYS A 117 -15.49 -3.13 13.38
C LYS A 117 -15.81 -4.35 12.52
N ASN A 118 -14.83 -4.87 11.76
CA ASN A 118 -15.02 -5.99 10.85
C ASN A 118 -16.24 -5.82 9.91
N LYS A 119 -16.41 -4.63 9.36
CA LYS A 119 -17.44 -4.36 8.33
C LYS A 119 -17.22 -5.31 7.15
N ILE A 120 -18.28 -5.67 6.46
CA ILE A 120 -18.23 -6.59 5.32
C ILE A 120 -18.55 -5.79 4.04
N ALA A 121 -17.68 -5.91 3.05
CA ALA A 121 -17.96 -5.52 1.67
C ALA A 121 -18.07 -6.79 0.82
N ARG A 122 -19.19 -6.93 0.10
CA ARG A 122 -19.43 -8.07 -0.78
C ARG A 122 -18.74 -7.85 -2.13
N ILE A 123 -18.14 -8.90 -2.64
CA ILE A 123 -17.53 -8.93 -3.97
C ILE A 123 -18.54 -9.57 -4.91
N ARG A 124 -18.96 -8.82 -5.93
CA ARG A 124 -19.91 -9.32 -6.94
C ARG A 124 -19.23 -10.34 -7.84
N ARG A 125 -18.07 -9.96 -8.41
CA ARG A 125 -17.31 -10.80 -9.32
C ARG A 125 -15.84 -10.40 -9.38
N ILE A 126 -15.03 -11.33 -9.86
CA ILE A 126 -13.63 -11.16 -10.21
C ILE A 126 -13.47 -11.68 -11.64
N GLN A 127 -12.88 -10.86 -12.52
CA GLN A 127 -12.65 -11.17 -13.93
C GLN A 127 -11.18 -11.03 -14.26
N LEU A 128 -10.66 -11.99 -15.03
CA LEU A 128 -9.31 -11.91 -15.60
C LEU A 128 -9.42 -11.40 -17.02
N GLU A 129 -8.64 -10.38 -17.35
CA GLU A 129 -8.67 -9.70 -18.62
C GLU A 129 -7.30 -9.15 -19.01
N GLU A 130 -7.18 -8.58 -20.20
CA GLU A 130 -6.00 -7.89 -20.66
C GLU A 130 -6.16 -6.37 -20.59
N ASP A 131 -5.07 -5.67 -20.26
CA ASP A 131 -5.03 -4.20 -20.27
C ASP A 131 -4.89 -3.68 -21.73
N PRO A 132 -5.54 -2.57 -22.12
CA PRO A 132 -5.30 -1.91 -23.40
C PRO A 132 -3.94 -1.20 -23.44
N GLY A 133 -3.58 -0.62 -24.58
CA GLY A 133 -2.43 0.26 -24.74
C GLY A 133 -2.58 1.56 -23.93
N ARG A 134 -1.62 2.45 -24.07
CA ARG A 134 -1.58 3.75 -23.38
C ARG A 134 -1.73 4.88 -24.40
N LEU A 135 -2.65 5.81 -24.10
CA LEU A 135 -2.73 7.09 -24.80
C LEU A 135 -1.93 8.14 -24.07
N VAL A 136 -1.08 8.84 -24.80
CA VAL A 136 -0.29 9.97 -24.30
C VAL A 136 -0.71 11.24 -25.02
N TYR A 137 -1.20 12.21 -24.27
CA TYR A 137 -1.60 13.51 -24.79
C TYR A 137 -0.48 14.52 -24.53
N GLU A 138 0.09 15.08 -25.61
CA GLU A 138 1.07 16.15 -25.49
C GLU A 138 0.37 17.51 -25.34
N SER A 139 0.78 18.30 -24.37
CA SER A 139 0.24 19.65 -24.15
C SER A 139 0.45 20.52 -25.39
N GLY A 140 -0.66 21.08 -25.90
CA GLY A 140 -0.64 21.97 -27.08
C GLY A 140 -0.71 21.27 -28.44
N ARG A 141 -0.85 19.94 -28.49
CA ARG A 141 -1.10 19.19 -29.72
C ARG A 141 -2.50 18.57 -29.73
N MET A 142 -3.16 18.59 -30.89
CA MET A 142 -4.47 17.91 -31.09
C MET A 142 -4.31 16.39 -31.37
N GLN A 143 -3.12 15.84 -31.20
CA GLN A 143 -2.80 14.45 -31.52
C GLN A 143 -2.56 13.68 -30.21
N ALA A 144 -3.08 12.46 -30.16
CA ALA A 144 -2.74 11.48 -29.14
C ALA A 144 -1.69 10.50 -29.70
N LEU A 145 -0.62 10.29 -28.94
CA LEU A 145 0.36 9.24 -29.23
C LEU A 145 -0.08 7.94 -28.55
N ILE A 146 0.19 6.81 -29.21
CA ILE A 146 -0.23 5.50 -28.73
C ILE A 146 1.00 4.66 -28.41
N ASP A 147 1.06 4.13 -27.20
CA ASP A 147 2.04 3.14 -26.76
C ASP A 147 1.35 1.80 -26.48
N TYR A 148 1.61 0.81 -27.29
CA TYR A 148 1.05 -0.54 -27.17
C TYR A 148 1.88 -1.46 -26.26
N ASN A 149 2.94 -0.98 -25.63
CA ASN A 149 3.74 -1.81 -24.71
C ASN A 149 2.90 -2.42 -23.59
N ARG A 150 1.88 -1.70 -23.11
CA ARG A 150 0.94 -2.17 -22.10
C ARG A 150 -0.11 -3.15 -22.61
N ALA A 151 -0.46 -3.08 -23.89
CA ALA A 151 -1.51 -3.93 -24.48
C ALA A 151 -1.23 -5.42 -24.25
N GLY A 152 -2.19 -6.15 -23.70
CA GLY A 152 -2.08 -7.57 -23.37
C GLY A 152 -1.48 -7.87 -21.99
N VAL A 153 -1.12 -6.87 -21.18
CA VAL A 153 -0.72 -7.07 -19.77
C VAL A 153 -1.91 -7.65 -19.00
N ALA A 154 -1.65 -8.65 -18.17
CA ALA A 154 -2.69 -9.30 -17.37
C ALA A 154 -3.29 -8.34 -16.34
N LEU A 155 -4.61 -8.25 -16.32
CA LEU A 155 -5.40 -7.40 -15.45
C LEU A 155 -6.47 -8.23 -14.76
N VAL A 156 -6.68 -8.01 -13.46
CA VAL A 156 -7.82 -8.55 -12.73
C VAL A 156 -8.74 -7.39 -12.35
N GLU A 157 -10.01 -7.49 -12.79
CA GLU A 157 -11.09 -6.59 -12.37
C GLU A 157 -11.83 -7.19 -11.17
N ILE A 158 -11.92 -6.46 -10.07
CA ILE A 158 -12.66 -6.81 -8.86
C ILE A 158 -13.83 -5.84 -8.73
N VAL A 159 -15.05 -6.34 -8.84
CA VAL A 159 -16.27 -5.53 -8.72
C VAL A 159 -16.96 -5.82 -7.39
N THR A 160 -17.22 -4.77 -6.61
CA THR A 160 -17.96 -4.89 -5.34
C THR A 160 -19.47 -4.70 -5.54
N GLU A 161 -20.26 -5.15 -4.56
CA GLU A 161 -21.60 -4.65 -4.37
C GLU A 161 -21.57 -3.19 -3.83
N PRO A 162 -22.65 -2.41 -3.97
CA PRO A 162 -22.70 -1.03 -3.50
C PRO A 162 -22.96 -0.95 -1.98
N ASP A 163 -22.07 -1.56 -1.19
CA ASP A 163 -22.22 -1.72 0.26
C ASP A 163 -21.66 -0.55 1.08
N PHE A 164 -20.88 0.34 0.45
CA PHE A 164 -20.27 1.45 1.17
C PHE A 164 -21.21 2.65 1.25
N THR A 165 -21.19 3.32 2.41
CA THR A 165 -21.98 4.54 2.69
C THR A 165 -21.12 5.72 3.09
N ASP A 166 -19.84 5.48 3.46
CA ASP A 166 -18.87 6.48 3.89
C ASP A 166 -17.60 6.40 3.01
N PRO A 167 -17.14 7.51 2.42
CA PRO A 167 -15.88 7.56 1.68
C PRO A 167 -14.65 7.09 2.45
N LYS A 168 -14.60 7.28 3.77
CA LYS A 168 -13.50 6.78 4.61
C LYS A 168 -13.44 5.26 4.64
N ASP A 169 -14.60 4.60 4.69
CA ASP A 169 -14.68 3.13 4.63
C ASP A 169 -14.14 2.60 3.29
N VAL A 170 -14.41 3.31 2.19
CA VAL A 170 -13.87 2.99 0.87
C VAL A 170 -12.34 2.98 0.90
N ARG A 171 -11.70 4.01 1.46
CA ARG A 171 -10.24 4.06 1.57
C ARG A 171 -9.67 2.94 2.43
N ILE A 172 -10.30 2.65 3.58
CA ILE A 172 -9.88 1.55 4.46
C ILE A 172 -9.98 0.20 3.73
N PHE A 173 -11.07 -0.03 3.00
CA PHE A 173 -11.26 -1.23 2.21
C PHE A 173 -10.23 -1.37 1.08
N LEU A 174 -9.96 -0.29 0.33
CA LEU A 174 -8.97 -0.29 -0.75
C LEU A 174 -7.55 -0.61 -0.22
N ASN A 175 -7.17 -0.04 0.92
CA ASN A 175 -5.91 -0.38 1.58
C ASN A 175 -5.85 -1.85 1.99
N LYS A 176 -6.97 -2.41 2.48
CA LYS A 176 -7.07 -3.84 2.82
C LYS A 176 -6.89 -4.73 1.60
N VAL A 177 -7.56 -4.40 0.49
CA VAL A 177 -7.40 -5.15 -0.78
C VAL A 177 -5.97 -5.05 -1.30
N ALA A 178 -5.37 -3.86 -1.28
CA ALA A 178 -3.97 -3.67 -1.69
C ALA A 178 -3.02 -4.55 -0.86
N SER A 179 -3.18 -4.56 0.48
CA SER A 179 -2.39 -5.43 1.36
C SER A 179 -2.57 -6.91 1.04
N ILE A 180 -3.81 -7.38 0.75
CA ILE A 180 -4.07 -8.76 0.33
C ILE A 180 -3.31 -9.09 -0.96
N LEU A 181 -3.40 -8.22 -1.99
CA LEU A 181 -2.74 -8.44 -3.29
C LEU A 181 -1.21 -8.49 -3.18
N GLU A 182 -0.62 -7.66 -2.30
CA GLU A 182 0.81 -7.68 -1.99
C GLU A 182 1.23 -8.98 -1.29
N HIS A 183 0.47 -9.42 -0.27
CA HIS A 183 0.77 -10.66 0.46
C HIS A 183 0.60 -11.91 -0.41
N LEU A 184 -0.33 -11.89 -1.36
CA LEU A 184 -0.45 -12.92 -2.39
C LEU A 184 0.73 -12.93 -3.37
N MET A 185 1.57 -11.88 -3.37
CA MET A 185 2.67 -11.70 -4.33
C MET A 185 2.19 -11.73 -5.79
N VAL A 186 1.03 -11.15 -6.07
CA VAL A 186 0.46 -11.07 -7.42
C VAL A 186 0.63 -9.67 -8.04
N CYS A 187 0.69 -8.65 -7.18
CA CYS A 187 0.81 -7.25 -7.59
C CYS A 187 1.82 -6.51 -6.69
N ASN A 188 2.66 -5.69 -7.31
CA ASN A 188 3.41 -4.65 -6.60
C ASN A 188 2.62 -3.34 -6.74
N THR A 189 1.94 -2.94 -5.68
CA THR A 189 1.06 -1.77 -5.66
C THR A 189 1.81 -0.44 -5.74
N ASN A 190 3.15 -0.45 -5.54
CA ASN A 190 4.02 0.73 -5.65
C ASN A 190 4.32 1.12 -7.10
N LEU A 191 4.00 0.24 -8.07
CA LEU A 191 4.23 0.55 -9.49
C LEU A 191 3.09 1.42 -10.03
N GLU A 192 3.45 2.46 -10.77
CA GLU A 192 2.49 3.37 -11.39
C GLU A 192 1.42 2.61 -12.19
N GLY A 193 0.14 2.88 -11.93
CA GLY A 193 -1.00 2.29 -12.62
C GLY A 193 -1.22 0.80 -12.38
N SER A 194 -0.51 0.18 -11.43
CA SER A 194 -0.67 -1.25 -11.10
C SER A 194 -1.98 -1.54 -10.38
N LEU A 195 -2.49 -0.58 -9.63
CA LEU A 195 -3.77 -0.68 -8.94
C LEU A 195 -4.56 0.61 -9.16
N ARG A 196 -5.74 0.49 -9.78
CA ARG A 196 -6.64 1.59 -10.11
C ARG A 196 -8.03 1.28 -9.57
N CYS A 197 -8.82 2.30 -9.30
CA CYS A 197 -10.18 2.12 -8.82
C CYS A 197 -11.09 3.19 -9.42
N ASP A 198 -12.18 2.75 -10.01
CA ASP A 198 -13.31 3.57 -10.40
C ASP A 198 -14.41 3.41 -9.34
N ALA A 199 -15.10 4.50 -9.00
CA ALA A 199 -16.14 4.48 -7.99
C ALA A 199 -17.52 4.81 -8.61
N ASN A 200 -18.53 4.05 -8.21
CA ASN A 200 -19.92 4.27 -8.59
C ASN A 200 -20.70 4.74 -7.38
N ILE A 201 -21.39 5.87 -7.49
CA ILE A 201 -22.15 6.45 -6.37
C ILE A 201 -23.57 6.81 -6.79
N SER A 202 -24.51 6.61 -5.87
CA SER A 202 -25.89 7.12 -5.97
C SER A 202 -26.40 7.53 -4.59
N ILE A 203 -27.28 8.54 -4.54
CA ILE A 203 -27.90 9.04 -3.31
C ILE A 203 -29.42 9.00 -3.44
N GLY A 204 -30.09 8.38 -2.48
CA GLY A 204 -31.54 8.20 -2.51
C GLY A 204 -31.99 7.41 -3.74
N ASN A 205 -32.90 7.99 -4.52
CA ASN A 205 -33.40 7.43 -5.78
C ASN A 205 -32.67 7.97 -7.01
N GLY A 206 -31.58 8.72 -6.82
CA GLY A 206 -30.77 9.28 -7.90
C GLY A 206 -30.13 8.20 -8.77
N LYS A 207 -29.86 8.54 -10.04
CA LYS A 207 -29.15 7.66 -10.97
C LYS A 207 -27.70 7.49 -10.55
N LYS A 208 -27.09 6.37 -11.00
CA LYS A 208 -25.69 6.05 -10.76
C LYS A 208 -24.76 7.02 -11.50
N VAL A 209 -23.87 7.64 -10.75
CA VAL A 209 -22.76 8.45 -11.26
C VAL A 209 -21.47 7.66 -11.10
N GLU A 210 -20.68 7.55 -12.17
CA GLU A 210 -19.39 6.89 -12.20
C GLU A 210 -18.27 7.92 -12.12
N ILE A 211 -17.31 7.74 -11.20
CA ILE A 211 -16.13 8.59 -11.02
C ILE A 211 -14.92 7.85 -11.52
N LYS A 212 -14.23 8.42 -12.51
CA LYS A 212 -13.03 7.85 -13.14
C LYS A 212 -11.81 8.77 -13.01
N ASN A 213 -10.65 8.22 -13.41
CA ASN A 213 -9.37 8.94 -13.44
C ASN A 213 -8.93 9.49 -12.07
N VAL A 214 -9.07 8.68 -11.05
CA VAL A 214 -8.62 9.02 -9.69
C VAL A 214 -7.24 8.42 -9.43
N GLY A 215 -6.26 9.27 -9.13
CA GLY A 215 -4.85 8.88 -9.06
C GLY A 215 -4.43 8.17 -7.77
N SER A 216 -5.20 8.29 -6.68
CA SER A 216 -4.87 7.68 -5.39
C SER A 216 -6.11 7.30 -4.58
N PHE A 217 -5.97 6.40 -3.62
CA PHE A 217 -7.06 6.04 -2.71
C PHE A 217 -7.51 7.22 -1.82
N SER A 218 -6.58 8.12 -1.49
CA SER A 218 -6.92 9.38 -0.80
C SER A 218 -7.77 10.29 -1.67
N ASP A 219 -7.51 10.33 -2.98
CA ASP A 219 -8.30 11.15 -3.88
C ASP A 219 -9.66 10.52 -4.21
N ILE A 220 -9.79 9.18 -4.16
CA ILE A 220 -11.10 8.52 -4.22
C ILE A 220 -11.98 8.97 -3.05
N GLU A 221 -11.45 8.99 -1.82
CA GLU A 221 -12.18 9.49 -0.65
C GLU A 221 -12.64 10.94 -0.85
N LYS A 222 -11.74 11.81 -1.36
CA LYS A 222 -12.06 13.22 -1.62
C LYS A 222 -13.10 13.39 -2.74
N ALA A 223 -12.93 12.64 -3.83
CA ALA A 223 -13.84 12.66 -4.98
C ALA A 223 -15.25 12.21 -4.59
N LEU A 224 -15.35 11.14 -3.80
CA LEU A 224 -16.62 10.65 -3.26
C LEU A 224 -17.24 11.66 -2.27
N THR A 225 -16.45 12.27 -1.41
CA THR A 225 -16.93 13.31 -0.47
C THR A 225 -17.49 14.52 -1.21
N TYR A 226 -16.79 14.98 -2.25
CA TYR A 226 -17.27 16.05 -3.12
C TYR A 226 -18.58 15.67 -3.81
N GLU A 227 -18.64 14.48 -4.39
CA GLU A 227 -19.79 14.00 -5.15
C GLU A 227 -21.03 13.80 -4.26
N ILE A 228 -20.85 13.35 -3.02
CA ILE A 228 -21.93 13.29 -2.02
C ILE A 228 -22.50 14.70 -1.79
N THR A 229 -21.65 15.68 -1.55
CA THR A 229 -22.07 17.06 -1.32
C THR A 229 -22.78 17.63 -2.54
N ARG A 230 -22.26 17.39 -3.76
CA ARG A 230 -22.86 17.83 -5.01
C ARG A 230 -24.27 17.25 -5.19
N GLN A 231 -24.41 15.92 -5.06
CA GLN A 231 -25.68 15.24 -5.25
C GLN A 231 -26.71 15.61 -4.17
N GLN A 232 -26.28 15.79 -2.92
CA GLN A 232 -27.15 16.27 -1.84
C GLN A 232 -27.67 17.69 -2.13
N THR A 233 -26.78 18.59 -2.62
CA THR A 233 -27.19 19.95 -3.00
C THR A 233 -28.18 19.94 -4.16
N MET A 234 -27.95 19.10 -5.19
CA MET A 234 -28.90 18.96 -6.31
C MET A 234 -30.27 18.47 -5.82
N ASN A 235 -30.31 17.47 -4.94
CA ASN A 235 -31.53 16.95 -4.37
C ASN A 235 -32.28 18.01 -3.51
N LEU A 236 -31.57 18.89 -2.79
CA LEU A 236 -32.18 19.99 -2.03
C LEU A 236 -32.86 21.04 -2.93
N HIS A 237 -32.42 21.15 -4.18
CA HIS A 237 -32.98 22.07 -5.18
C HIS A 237 -33.89 21.36 -6.20
N ASP A 238 -34.32 20.13 -5.93
CA ASP A 238 -35.14 19.30 -6.82
C ASP A 238 -34.55 19.14 -8.23
N ILE A 239 -33.19 19.15 -8.36
CA ILE A 239 -32.49 18.94 -9.62
C ILE A 239 -32.23 17.44 -9.80
N GLU A 240 -32.72 16.89 -10.91
CA GLU A 240 -32.55 15.47 -11.23
C GLU A 240 -31.06 15.10 -11.43
N ILE A 241 -30.61 14.04 -10.77
CA ILE A 241 -29.29 13.44 -10.97
C ILE A 241 -29.39 12.43 -12.09
N LYS A 242 -28.77 12.74 -13.24
CA LYS A 242 -28.71 11.85 -14.42
C LYS A 242 -27.58 10.83 -14.29
N ALA A 243 -27.71 9.71 -14.99
CA ALA A 243 -26.61 8.76 -15.14
C ALA A 243 -25.50 9.40 -16.00
N GLU A 244 -24.32 9.55 -15.40
CA GLU A 244 -23.18 10.22 -16.06
C GLU A 244 -21.86 9.65 -15.61
N THR A 245 -20.82 9.80 -16.43
CA THR A 245 -19.43 9.58 -16.05
C THR A 245 -18.78 10.93 -15.74
N ARG A 246 -18.06 11.00 -14.62
CA ARG A 246 -17.33 12.19 -14.18
C ARG A 246 -15.87 11.87 -13.96
N HIS A 247 -14.97 12.81 -14.27
CA HIS A 247 -13.55 12.70 -14.02
C HIS A 247 -13.15 13.54 -12.82
N TRP A 248 -12.27 13.03 -11.99
CA TRP A 248 -11.68 13.79 -10.90
C TRP A 248 -10.63 14.78 -11.42
N ASP A 249 -10.78 16.06 -11.06
CA ASP A 249 -9.78 17.11 -11.28
C ASP A 249 -9.01 17.35 -9.97
N ASP A 250 -7.83 16.75 -9.87
CA ASP A 250 -7.01 16.82 -8.67
C ASP A 250 -6.57 18.23 -8.31
N LYS A 251 -6.36 19.10 -9.31
CA LYS A 251 -5.93 20.50 -9.08
C LYS A 251 -7.04 21.34 -8.46
N ARG A 252 -8.29 21.14 -8.92
CA ARG A 252 -9.46 21.91 -8.45
C ARG A 252 -10.23 21.21 -7.33
N LYS A 253 -9.90 19.92 -7.06
CA LYS A 253 -10.59 19.07 -6.07
C LYS A 253 -12.10 18.98 -6.30
N ILE A 254 -12.50 18.81 -7.56
CA ILE A 254 -13.90 18.68 -8.00
C ILE A 254 -14.05 17.53 -9.00
N THR A 255 -15.25 17.01 -9.14
CA THR A 255 -15.60 16.13 -10.26
C THR A 255 -16.12 16.97 -11.43
N LYS A 256 -15.70 16.62 -12.66
CA LYS A 256 -16.18 17.25 -13.90
C LYS A 256 -16.92 16.24 -14.75
N GLN A 257 -18.03 16.63 -15.36
CA GLN A 257 -18.73 15.78 -16.32
C GLN A 257 -17.83 15.47 -17.50
N ALA A 258 -17.72 14.19 -17.84
CA ALA A 258 -16.95 13.70 -18.98
C ALA A 258 -17.88 13.42 -20.17
N ARG A 259 -18.93 12.63 -19.94
CA ARG A 259 -19.94 12.31 -20.95
C ARG A 259 -21.26 11.96 -20.25
N SER A 260 -22.38 12.15 -20.93
CA SER A 260 -23.68 11.58 -20.52
C SER A 260 -23.72 10.10 -20.94
N LYS A 261 -24.29 9.24 -20.09
CA LYS A 261 -24.59 7.84 -20.44
C LYS A 261 -26.00 7.76 -21.06
N GLU A 262 -26.19 8.41 -22.19
CA GLU A 262 -27.48 8.33 -22.93
C GLU A 262 -27.58 7.04 -23.75
N ASP A 263 -26.43 6.49 -24.19
CA ASP A 263 -26.36 5.23 -24.91
C ASP A 263 -25.66 4.15 -24.08
N VAL A 264 -26.33 3.04 -23.85
CA VAL A 264 -25.70 1.82 -23.34
C VAL A 264 -24.84 1.28 -24.47
N GLU A 265 -23.50 1.35 -24.33
CA GLU A 265 -22.59 0.75 -25.30
C GLU A 265 -22.85 -0.76 -25.36
N ASP A 266 -23.36 -1.25 -26.51
CA ASP A 266 -23.46 -2.67 -26.78
C ASP A 266 -22.08 -3.19 -27.19
N TYR A 267 -21.37 -3.83 -26.27
CA TYR A 267 -20.06 -4.41 -26.55
C TYR A 267 -20.10 -5.72 -27.33
N ARG A 268 -21.26 -6.24 -27.70
CA ARG A 268 -21.46 -7.45 -28.52
C ARG A 268 -20.56 -8.60 -28.07
N TYR A 269 -20.63 -8.92 -26.76
CA TYR A 269 -19.84 -10.00 -26.21
C TYR A 269 -20.12 -11.34 -26.91
N PHE A 270 -19.05 -12.07 -27.25
CA PHE A 270 -19.14 -13.46 -27.66
C PHE A 270 -17.90 -14.23 -27.16
N PRO A 271 -17.98 -15.58 -27.02
CA PRO A 271 -16.84 -16.38 -26.55
C PRO A 271 -15.62 -16.21 -27.45
N GLU A 272 -14.43 -16.09 -26.85
CA GLU A 272 -13.17 -16.07 -27.61
C GLU A 272 -12.91 -17.44 -28.23
N PRO A 273 -12.96 -17.58 -29.60
CA PRO A 273 -12.91 -18.88 -30.25
C PRO A 273 -11.53 -19.54 -30.16
N ASP A 274 -10.47 -18.74 -29.99
CA ASP A 274 -9.09 -19.23 -30.01
C ASP A 274 -8.59 -19.66 -28.61
N ILE A 275 -9.41 -19.47 -27.56
CA ILE A 275 -9.11 -19.94 -26.19
C ILE A 275 -10.14 -20.96 -25.77
N PRO A 276 -9.75 -22.23 -25.52
CA PRO A 276 -10.67 -23.27 -25.09
C PRO A 276 -11.23 -22.99 -23.70
N LYS A 277 -12.37 -23.60 -23.39
CA LYS A 277 -12.93 -23.60 -22.02
C LYS A 277 -11.92 -24.18 -21.04
N ILE A 278 -11.78 -23.54 -19.89
CA ILE A 278 -10.85 -23.95 -18.83
C ILE A 278 -11.63 -24.64 -17.73
N LEU A 279 -11.27 -25.91 -17.47
CA LEU A 279 -11.82 -26.68 -16.36
C LEU A 279 -11.05 -26.36 -15.08
N LEU A 280 -11.77 -25.95 -14.06
CA LEU A 280 -11.25 -25.60 -12.73
C LEU A 280 -11.68 -26.68 -11.72
N GLU A 281 -11.16 -27.88 -11.91
CA GLU A 281 -11.45 -29.03 -11.04
C GLU A 281 -10.90 -28.82 -9.63
N ASP A 282 -11.54 -29.39 -8.61
CA ASP A 282 -11.13 -29.31 -7.22
C ASP A 282 -9.68 -29.82 -7.00
N THR A 283 -9.29 -30.84 -7.74
CA THR A 283 -7.93 -31.37 -7.77
C THR A 283 -6.91 -30.32 -8.18
N TYR A 284 -7.19 -29.54 -9.24
CA TYR A 284 -6.35 -28.45 -9.68
C TYR A 284 -6.35 -27.28 -8.67
N LEU A 285 -7.53 -26.91 -8.17
CA LEU A 285 -7.67 -25.84 -7.18
C LEU A 285 -6.91 -26.15 -5.88
N SER A 286 -6.82 -27.41 -5.47
CA SER A 286 -6.08 -27.84 -4.28
C SER A 286 -4.57 -27.72 -4.41
N LEU A 287 -4.02 -27.79 -5.63
CA LEU A 287 -2.59 -27.63 -5.90
C LEU A 287 -2.12 -26.19 -5.78
N ILE A 288 -3.03 -25.22 -5.86
CA ILE A 288 -2.69 -23.79 -5.76
C ILE A 288 -2.44 -23.43 -4.29
N LYS A 289 -1.17 -23.28 -3.94
CA LYS A 289 -0.74 -22.92 -2.59
C LYS A 289 -1.01 -21.44 -2.33
N MET A 290 -1.75 -21.18 -1.25
CA MET A 290 -1.98 -19.82 -0.77
C MET A 290 -0.85 -19.38 0.17
N PRO A 291 -0.24 -18.21 -0.03
CA PRO A 291 0.62 -17.64 0.99
C PRO A 291 -0.20 -17.19 2.20
N GLU A 292 0.46 -16.92 3.31
CA GLU A 292 -0.17 -16.38 4.52
C GLU A 292 -0.80 -15.02 4.21
N LEU A 293 -2.08 -14.87 4.56
CA LEU A 293 -2.84 -13.65 4.32
C LEU A 293 -2.57 -12.59 5.42
N PRO A 294 -2.84 -11.29 5.18
CA PRO A 294 -2.57 -10.23 6.15
C PRO A 294 -3.19 -10.47 7.53
N ASP A 295 -4.43 -10.97 7.59
CA ASP A 295 -5.11 -11.20 8.87
C ASP A 295 -4.51 -12.35 9.66
N GLU A 296 -4.13 -13.43 8.99
CA GLU A 296 -3.43 -14.56 9.60
C GLU A 296 -2.07 -14.12 10.13
N ARG A 297 -1.33 -13.35 9.32
CA ARG A 297 -0.03 -12.78 9.69
C ARG A 297 -0.14 -11.81 10.88
N LYS A 298 -1.19 -10.97 10.89
CA LYS A 298 -1.50 -10.07 12.02
C LYS A 298 -1.72 -10.87 13.30
N SER A 299 -2.58 -11.87 13.27
CA SER A 299 -2.84 -12.73 14.43
C SER A 299 -1.55 -13.40 14.91
N ARG A 300 -0.76 -13.94 14.01
CA ARG A 300 0.53 -14.54 14.34
C ARG A 300 1.51 -13.54 14.97
N PHE A 301 1.54 -12.28 14.52
CA PHE A 301 2.38 -11.24 15.11
C PHE A 301 1.95 -10.89 16.54
N ILE A 302 0.65 -10.85 16.79
CA ILE A 302 0.10 -10.62 18.13
C ILE A 302 0.41 -11.81 19.04
N ASP A 303 0.06 -13.01 18.62
CA ASP A 303 0.13 -14.21 19.46
C ASP A 303 1.58 -14.68 19.71
N ARG A 304 2.41 -14.67 18.66
CA ARG A 304 3.78 -15.21 18.74
C ARG A 304 4.81 -14.20 19.25
N TYR A 305 4.64 -12.93 18.86
CA TYR A 305 5.63 -11.89 19.18
C TYR A 305 5.12 -10.87 20.21
N GLU A 306 3.93 -11.08 20.76
CA GLU A 306 3.28 -10.23 21.75
C GLU A 306 3.24 -8.75 21.35
N LEU A 307 3.02 -8.46 20.07
CA LEU A 307 2.86 -7.11 19.57
C LEU A 307 1.46 -6.58 19.88
N SER A 308 1.36 -5.27 20.10
CA SER A 308 0.03 -4.65 20.20
C SER A 308 -0.69 -4.72 18.85
N GLU A 309 -2.03 -4.74 18.89
CA GLU A 309 -2.85 -4.77 17.69
C GLU A 309 -2.52 -3.66 16.69
N HIS A 310 -2.27 -2.45 17.21
CA HIS A 310 -1.88 -1.29 16.39
C HIS A 310 -0.54 -1.51 15.68
N VAL A 311 0.48 -1.97 16.39
CA VAL A 311 1.83 -2.21 15.81
C VAL A 311 1.76 -3.34 14.78
N ALA A 312 1.06 -4.43 15.08
CA ALA A 312 0.86 -5.51 14.14
C ALA A 312 0.13 -5.03 12.88
N GLN A 313 -0.92 -4.20 13.02
CA GLN A 313 -1.65 -3.62 11.89
C GLN A 313 -0.75 -2.78 10.99
N VAL A 314 0.03 -1.87 11.57
CA VAL A 314 0.96 -1.02 10.81
C VAL A 314 1.98 -1.84 10.02
N LEU A 315 2.51 -2.92 10.60
CA LEU A 315 3.45 -3.79 9.93
C LEU A 315 2.82 -4.55 8.76
N ILE A 316 1.59 -5.07 8.92
CA ILE A 316 0.93 -5.86 7.87
C ILE A 316 0.28 -5.02 6.77
N ASP A 317 0.06 -3.72 7.01
CA ASP A 317 -0.47 -2.83 5.98
C ASP A 317 0.47 -2.73 4.76
N ASN A 318 1.75 -3.03 4.97
CA ASN A 318 2.76 -3.12 3.92
C ASN A 318 3.56 -4.43 4.08
N LYS A 319 3.47 -5.30 3.06
CA LYS A 319 4.17 -6.59 3.07
C LYS A 319 5.68 -6.45 3.27
N GLU A 320 6.31 -5.46 2.66
CA GLU A 320 7.77 -5.25 2.75
C GLU A 320 8.19 -4.92 4.20
N LEU A 321 7.37 -4.14 4.93
CA LEU A 321 7.63 -3.85 6.35
C LEU A 321 7.48 -5.11 7.22
N ALA A 322 6.46 -5.92 6.93
CA ALA A 322 6.26 -7.18 7.64
C ALA A 322 7.41 -8.17 7.39
N ASP A 323 7.90 -8.25 6.14
CA ASP A 323 9.05 -9.09 5.76
C ASP A 323 10.34 -8.58 6.40
N LEU A 324 10.53 -7.26 6.44
CA LEU A 324 11.66 -6.60 7.08
C LEU A 324 11.69 -6.90 8.59
N PHE A 325 10.54 -6.80 9.26
CA PHE A 325 10.38 -7.15 10.66
C PHE A 325 10.77 -8.61 10.93
N GLU A 326 10.21 -9.55 10.18
CA GLU A 326 10.50 -10.98 10.35
C GLU A 326 11.96 -11.32 10.03
N SER A 327 12.54 -10.65 9.06
CA SER A 327 13.95 -10.84 8.72
C SER A 327 14.87 -10.30 9.83
N ALA A 328 14.52 -9.16 10.43
CA ALA A 328 15.29 -8.56 11.52
C ALA A 328 15.23 -9.39 12.81
N ILE A 329 14.06 -9.93 13.19
CA ILE A 329 13.94 -10.79 14.39
C ILE A 329 14.66 -12.13 14.26
N LYS A 330 14.88 -12.63 13.05
CA LYS A 330 15.74 -13.83 12.83
C LYS A 330 17.20 -13.55 13.17
N ILE A 331 17.65 -12.29 13.01
CA ILE A 331 19.03 -11.87 13.31
C ILE A 331 19.18 -11.52 14.78
N TYR A 332 18.23 -10.75 15.32
CA TYR A 332 18.20 -10.35 16.73
C TYR A 332 16.81 -10.54 17.31
N HIS A 333 16.63 -11.51 18.21
CA HIS A 333 15.33 -11.92 18.72
C HIS A 333 14.79 -10.96 19.82
N SER A 334 14.43 -9.75 19.40
CA SER A 334 13.82 -8.71 20.25
C SER A 334 12.61 -8.07 19.52
N PRO A 335 11.46 -8.79 19.42
CA PRO A 335 10.33 -8.35 18.60
C PRO A 335 9.81 -6.97 18.94
N LYS A 336 9.68 -6.65 20.25
CA LYS A 336 9.19 -5.34 20.72
C LYS A 336 10.15 -4.20 20.37
N SER A 337 11.45 -4.40 20.52
CA SER A 337 12.47 -3.39 20.18
C SER A 337 12.47 -3.15 18.66
N ILE A 338 12.57 -4.22 17.87
CA ILE A 338 12.60 -4.15 16.38
C ILE A 338 11.34 -3.50 15.83
N SER A 339 10.15 -3.93 16.27
CA SER A 339 8.88 -3.34 15.79
C SER A 339 8.78 -1.85 16.12
N ASN A 340 9.23 -1.43 17.31
CA ASN A 340 9.27 -0.02 17.68
C ASN A 340 10.19 0.80 16.77
N TRP A 341 11.38 0.28 16.43
CA TRP A 341 12.28 0.95 15.50
C TRP A 341 11.65 1.10 14.10
N ILE A 342 11.00 0.06 13.59
CA ILE A 342 10.33 0.11 12.29
C ILE A 342 9.18 1.13 12.31
N VAL A 343 8.27 1.00 13.27
CA VAL A 343 7.01 1.77 13.28
C VAL A 343 7.21 3.24 13.69
N SER A 344 8.07 3.50 14.68
CA SER A 344 8.23 4.86 15.23
C SER A 344 9.30 5.68 14.51
N ASP A 345 10.39 5.04 14.07
CA ASP A 345 11.56 5.76 13.61
C ASP A 345 11.82 5.59 12.11
N ILE A 346 11.73 4.36 11.57
CA ILE A 346 11.99 4.12 10.13
C ILE A 346 10.85 4.65 9.27
N LEU A 347 9.59 4.41 9.67
CA LEU A 347 8.42 4.93 8.96
C LEU A 347 8.39 6.47 8.86
N ALA A 348 9.10 7.19 9.73
CA ALA A 348 9.20 8.64 9.64
C ALA A 348 10.06 9.12 8.45
N PHE A 349 10.96 8.27 7.96
CA PHE A 349 11.85 8.57 6.82
C PHE A 349 11.36 7.95 5.49
N ILE A 350 10.25 7.22 5.52
CA ILE A 350 9.68 6.58 4.32
C ILE A 350 8.71 7.54 3.65
N GLU A 351 8.86 7.71 2.35
CA GLU A 351 7.98 8.54 1.53
C GLU A 351 6.64 7.83 1.24
N TYR A 352 5.63 8.62 0.86
CA TYR A 352 4.36 8.09 0.41
C TYR A 352 4.45 7.71 -1.05
N ASP A 353 3.93 6.53 -1.40
CA ASP A 353 3.78 6.11 -2.79
C ASP A 353 2.64 6.86 -3.51
N THR A 354 2.45 6.54 -4.79
CA THR A 354 1.38 7.12 -5.63
C THR A 354 -0.02 6.81 -5.11
N SER A 355 -0.20 5.77 -4.29
CA SER A 355 -1.47 5.43 -3.65
C SER A 355 -1.72 6.19 -2.33
N GLY A 356 -0.71 6.93 -1.84
CA GLY A 356 -0.73 7.61 -0.55
C GLY A 356 -0.39 6.69 0.63
N LYS A 357 0.21 5.53 0.38
CA LYS A 357 0.68 4.57 1.37
C LYS A 357 2.17 4.77 1.62
N LYS A 358 2.62 4.66 2.88
CA LYS A 358 4.04 4.68 3.21
C LYS A 358 4.70 3.37 2.79
N THR A 359 5.70 3.43 1.93
CA THR A 359 6.44 2.26 1.43
C THR A 359 7.94 2.45 1.50
N LEU A 360 8.67 1.34 1.61
CA LEU A 360 10.12 1.34 1.44
C LEU A 360 10.40 1.61 -0.05
N THR A 361 10.92 2.80 -0.37
CA THR A 361 11.33 3.11 -1.74
C THR A 361 12.60 2.34 -2.08
N ARG A 362 12.85 2.10 -3.39
CA ARG A 362 14.11 1.49 -3.87
C ARG A 362 15.35 2.29 -3.47
N GLU A 363 15.18 3.56 -3.11
CA GLU A 363 16.25 4.44 -2.66
C GLU A 363 16.61 4.24 -1.18
N THR A 364 15.73 3.58 -0.41
CA THR A 364 15.97 3.31 1.00
C THR A 364 16.93 2.13 1.14
N LYS A 365 18.18 2.41 1.51
CA LYS A 365 19.24 1.40 1.66
C LYS A 365 19.22 0.65 2.99
N ILE A 366 18.12 0.73 3.74
CA ILE A 366 17.96 0.07 5.03
C ILE A 366 17.49 -1.37 4.83
N ASP A 367 18.09 -2.32 5.53
CA ASP A 367 17.72 -3.73 5.51
C ASP A 367 17.57 -4.30 6.94
N ALA A 368 17.25 -5.58 7.02
CA ALA A 368 17.03 -6.28 8.28
C ALA A 368 18.26 -6.29 9.20
N LYS A 369 19.50 -6.32 8.65
CA LYS A 369 20.73 -6.31 9.42
C LYS A 369 20.93 -4.98 10.11
N HIS A 370 20.65 -3.87 9.42
CA HIS A 370 20.73 -2.52 9.99
C HIS A 370 19.82 -2.36 11.20
N ILE A 371 18.56 -2.83 11.08
CA ILE A 371 17.57 -2.72 12.15
C ILE A 371 17.92 -3.60 13.34
N ALA A 372 18.29 -4.85 13.08
CA ALA A 372 18.70 -5.81 14.10
C ALA A 372 19.91 -5.31 14.90
N GLU A 373 20.89 -4.74 14.21
CA GLU A 373 22.11 -4.21 14.83
C GLU A 373 21.83 -2.93 15.64
N ILE A 374 21.00 -2.00 15.14
CA ILE A 374 20.57 -0.82 15.89
C ILE A 374 19.82 -1.23 17.16
N ALA A 375 18.84 -2.14 17.03
CA ALA A 375 18.07 -2.61 18.17
C ALA A 375 18.99 -3.22 19.23
N LYS A 376 19.93 -4.08 18.83
CA LYS A 376 20.92 -4.69 19.73
C LYS A 376 21.80 -3.65 20.42
N LEU A 377 22.37 -2.69 19.67
CA LEU A 377 23.26 -1.67 20.22
C LEU A 377 22.57 -0.76 21.25
N VAL A 378 21.26 -0.50 21.07
CA VAL A 378 20.48 0.29 22.02
C VAL A 378 20.06 -0.56 23.21
N ASP A 379 19.62 -1.80 22.99
CA ASP A 379 19.22 -2.71 24.08
C ASP A 379 20.43 -3.05 24.99
N ASP A 380 21.65 -3.17 24.40
CA ASP A 380 22.93 -3.36 25.12
C ASP A 380 23.48 -2.05 25.73
N ASN A 381 22.77 -0.91 25.65
CA ASN A 381 23.20 0.43 26.06
C ASN A 381 24.54 0.92 25.45
N THR A 382 24.99 0.33 24.33
CA THR A 382 26.21 0.76 23.60
C THR A 382 26.02 2.15 23.01
N ILE A 383 24.81 2.43 22.51
CA ILE A 383 24.36 3.75 22.02
C ILE A 383 23.02 4.11 22.63
N ASN A 384 22.75 5.39 22.79
CA ASN A 384 21.42 5.85 23.21
C ASN A 384 20.48 6.07 22.01
N ARG A 385 19.18 6.21 22.28
CA ARG A 385 18.15 6.37 21.23
C ARG A 385 18.35 7.59 20.33
N PRO A 386 18.74 8.80 20.81
CA PRO A 386 19.06 9.93 19.93
C PRO A 386 20.20 9.64 18.97
N THR A 387 21.26 8.98 19.42
CA THR A 387 22.38 8.57 18.59
C THR A 387 21.94 7.56 17.53
N ALA A 388 21.12 6.56 17.90
CA ALA A 388 20.57 5.58 16.98
C ALA A 388 19.74 6.25 15.86
N LYS A 389 18.93 7.26 16.18
CA LYS A 389 18.17 8.04 15.17
C LYS A 389 19.08 8.77 14.18
N SER A 390 20.18 9.36 14.67
CA SER A 390 21.18 9.98 13.81
C SER A 390 21.83 8.97 12.84
N ILE A 391 22.14 7.77 13.35
CA ILE A 391 22.70 6.68 12.58
C ILE A 391 21.70 6.19 11.52
N ILE A 392 20.40 6.02 11.84
CA ILE A 392 19.35 5.65 10.89
C ILE A 392 19.29 6.63 9.73
N SER A 393 19.27 7.93 9.99
CA SER A 393 19.25 8.96 8.94
C SER A 393 20.42 8.86 7.98
N ARG A 394 21.56 8.38 8.46
CA ARG A 394 22.75 8.15 7.64
C ARG A 394 22.65 6.84 6.86
N ILE A 395 22.23 5.76 7.51
CA ILE A 395 22.06 4.44 6.86
C ILE A 395 21.12 4.52 5.67
N ILE A 396 19.99 5.20 5.81
CA ILE A 396 19.01 5.36 4.73
C ILE A 396 19.65 5.91 3.46
N LYS A 397 20.64 6.80 3.60
CA LYS A 397 21.35 7.43 2.48
C LYS A 397 22.54 6.61 1.97
N THR A 398 23.30 6.01 2.88
CA THR A 398 24.60 5.38 2.55
C THR A 398 24.53 3.86 2.45
N GLY A 399 23.66 3.20 3.22
CA GLY A 399 23.63 1.74 3.40
C GLY A 399 24.81 1.19 4.22
N GLU A 400 25.55 2.05 4.97
CA GLU A 400 26.64 1.61 5.85
C GLU A 400 26.07 0.91 7.08
N LEU A 401 26.71 -0.18 7.54
CA LEU A 401 26.32 -0.87 8.77
C LEU A 401 26.51 0.03 10.01
N PRO A 402 25.60 -0.05 11.01
CA PRO A 402 25.75 0.69 12.27
C PRO A 402 27.09 0.52 12.94
N SER A 403 27.61 -0.72 13.00
CA SER A 403 28.93 -1.04 13.58
C SER A 403 30.07 -0.32 12.86
N ASP A 404 30.00 -0.16 11.54
CA ASP A 404 31.04 0.51 10.77
C ASP A 404 31.02 2.01 11.01
N ILE A 405 29.81 2.59 11.11
CA ILE A 405 29.63 4.00 11.47
C ILE A 405 30.22 4.26 12.86
N ILE A 406 29.89 3.39 13.83
CA ILE A 406 30.37 3.52 15.20
C ILE A 406 31.90 3.35 15.29
N LYS A 407 32.49 2.40 14.55
CA LYS A 407 33.95 2.24 14.51
C LYS A 407 34.67 3.49 14.01
N LYS A 408 34.13 4.13 12.97
CA LYS A 408 34.70 5.37 12.41
C LYS A 408 34.60 6.57 13.37
N GLU A 409 33.57 6.60 14.23
CA GLU A 409 33.26 7.73 15.08
C GLU A 409 33.16 7.36 16.58
N LYS A 410 33.86 6.30 17.01
CA LYS A 410 33.75 5.69 18.35
C LYS A 410 33.80 6.70 19.50
N GLN A 411 34.68 7.71 19.43
CA GLN A 411 34.80 8.76 20.47
C GLN A 411 33.60 9.75 20.50
N LYS A 412 32.81 9.83 19.42
CA LYS A 412 31.71 10.81 19.30
C LYS A 412 30.32 10.21 19.56
N ILE A 413 30.17 8.88 19.46
CA ILE A 413 28.88 8.22 19.34
C ILE A 413 28.55 7.28 20.51
N THR A 414 29.57 6.67 21.17
CA THR A 414 29.33 5.72 22.27
C THR A 414 28.76 6.40 23.52
N THR A 415 27.83 5.68 24.17
CA THR A 415 27.27 6.11 25.46
C THR A 415 28.34 6.22 26.54
N ILE A 416 28.32 7.28 27.29
CA ILE A 416 29.22 7.49 28.44
C ILE A 416 28.57 6.89 29.67
N SER A 417 29.06 5.72 30.09
CA SER A 417 28.62 5.02 31.32
C SER A 417 29.70 5.04 32.41
N ASP A 418 30.85 5.64 32.13
CA ASP A 418 31.92 5.82 33.09
C ASP A 418 31.50 6.86 34.15
N GLU A 419 31.33 6.40 35.36
CA GLU A 419 30.87 7.21 36.50
C GLU A 419 31.77 8.44 36.76
N LYS A 420 33.10 8.30 36.56
CA LYS A 420 34.03 9.40 36.77
C LYS A 420 33.82 10.53 35.76
N ILE A 421 33.62 10.18 34.46
CA ILE A 421 33.35 11.16 33.40
C ILE A 421 31.97 11.82 33.62
N LEU A 422 30.98 11.03 34.06
CA LEU A 422 29.66 11.55 34.36
C LEU A 422 29.67 12.48 35.54
N LEU A 423 30.41 12.16 36.63
CA LEU A 423 30.59 13.02 37.81
C LEU A 423 31.27 14.34 37.45
N GLU A 424 32.34 14.31 36.64
CA GLU A 424 32.99 15.53 36.14
C GLU A 424 32.03 16.42 35.33
N SER A 425 31.15 15.78 34.55
CA SER A 425 30.11 16.49 33.77
C SER A 425 29.02 17.10 34.64
N ILE A 426 28.63 16.39 35.72
CA ILE A 426 27.65 16.85 36.73
C ILE A 426 28.23 18.04 37.50
N GLU A 427 29.48 17.95 37.93
CA GLU A 427 30.16 19.03 38.70
C GLU A 427 30.25 20.31 37.86
N LYS A 428 30.62 20.22 36.58
CA LYS A 428 30.62 21.37 35.67
C LYS A 428 29.26 22.03 35.54
N ILE A 429 28.21 21.25 35.36
CA ILE A 429 26.84 21.78 35.23
C ILE A 429 26.38 22.38 36.55
N PHE A 430 26.80 21.84 37.69
CA PHE A 430 26.52 22.42 39.02
C PHE A 430 27.18 23.77 39.22
N GLU A 431 28.39 23.96 38.69
CA GLU A 431 29.07 25.27 38.70
C GLU A 431 28.37 26.30 37.79
N GLU A 432 27.93 25.88 36.62
CA GLU A 432 27.28 26.77 35.65
C GLU A 432 25.83 27.13 36.06
N GLU A 433 25.09 26.19 36.65
CA GLU A 433 23.64 26.30 36.89
C GLU A 433 23.29 26.30 38.38
N ARG A 434 24.07 27.03 39.20
CA ARG A 434 23.95 27.07 40.68
C ARG A 434 22.53 27.32 41.21
N LYS A 435 21.74 28.18 40.51
CA LYS A 435 20.35 28.44 40.90
C LYS A 435 19.47 27.22 40.70
N ALA A 436 19.61 26.53 39.58
CA ALA A 436 18.83 25.32 39.28
C ALA A 436 19.20 24.14 40.21
N VAL A 437 20.45 24.09 40.67
CA VAL A 437 20.91 23.12 41.70
C VAL A 437 20.23 23.35 43.04
N LEU A 438 20.09 24.61 43.49
CA LEU A 438 19.36 24.95 44.71
C LEU A 438 17.87 24.65 44.60
N ASP A 439 17.26 24.97 43.44
CA ASP A 439 15.84 24.66 43.16
C ASP A 439 15.59 23.15 43.13
N ALA A 440 16.52 22.35 42.58
CA ALA A 440 16.40 20.89 42.50
C ALA A 440 16.35 20.16 43.84
N LYS A 441 16.86 20.79 44.90
CA LYS A 441 16.73 20.29 46.28
C LYS A 441 15.30 20.36 46.82
N GLN A 442 14.53 21.35 46.36
CA GLN A 442 13.16 21.60 46.84
C GLN A 442 12.10 21.09 45.82
N ASN A 443 12.47 20.98 44.55
CA ASN A 443 11.54 20.63 43.48
C ASN A 443 12.08 19.48 42.61
N PRO A 444 11.48 18.28 42.69
CA PRO A 444 11.90 17.12 41.86
C PRO A 444 11.86 17.36 40.36
N THR A 445 11.05 18.30 39.86
CA THR A 445 10.98 18.62 38.42
C THR A 445 12.23 19.34 37.91
N ALA A 446 12.95 20.08 38.79
CA ALA A 446 14.21 20.74 38.46
C ALA A 446 15.35 19.76 38.19
N ILE A 447 15.28 18.52 38.72
CA ILE A 447 16.22 17.44 38.40
C ILE A 447 16.21 17.14 36.89
N ASN A 448 15.04 17.12 36.27
CA ASN A 448 14.91 16.88 34.82
C ASN A 448 15.57 18.00 34.01
N PHE A 449 15.54 19.24 34.48
CA PHE A 449 16.22 20.35 33.84
C PHE A 449 17.75 20.17 33.90
N LEU A 450 18.30 19.82 35.04
CA LEU A 450 19.73 19.54 35.19
C LEU A 450 20.16 18.34 34.37
N LEU A 451 19.38 17.26 34.34
CA LEU A 451 19.61 16.12 33.46
C LEU A 451 19.64 16.55 32.00
N GLY A 452 18.69 17.40 31.56
CA GLY A 452 18.66 17.96 30.22
C GLY A 452 19.93 18.78 29.89
N LYS A 453 20.47 19.53 30.81
CA LYS A 453 21.74 20.28 30.67
C LYS A 453 22.94 19.34 30.54
N ILE A 454 23.03 18.31 31.40
CA ILE A 454 24.08 17.29 31.30
C ILE A 454 24.01 16.54 30.00
N MET A 455 22.81 16.16 29.56
CA MET A 455 22.60 15.54 28.26
C MET A 455 23.07 16.46 27.12
N LYS A 456 22.77 17.75 27.17
CA LYS A 456 23.23 18.74 26.17
C LYS A 456 24.75 18.89 26.19
N PHE A 457 25.37 18.99 27.39
CA PHE A 457 26.82 19.10 27.56
C PHE A 457 27.55 17.87 26.99
N THR A 458 27.05 16.67 27.27
CA THR A 458 27.61 15.42 26.78
C THR A 458 27.20 15.08 25.35
N LYS A 459 26.49 16.00 24.64
CA LYS A 459 25.95 15.83 23.30
C LYS A 459 25.05 14.58 23.17
N GLY A 460 24.22 14.36 24.18
CA GLY A 460 23.30 13.22 24.25
C GLY A 460 23.93 11.88 24.57
N ARG A 461 25.20 11.82 24.95
CA ARG A 461 25.93 10.55 25.20
C ARG A 461 25.89 10.04 26.61
N ALA A 462 25.58 10.86 27.62
CA ALA A 462 25.46 10.39 28.99
C ALA A 462 24.38 9.31 29.12
N ASP A 463 24.64 8.23 29.86
CA ASP A 463 23.61 7.25 30.20
C ASP A 463 22.58 7.91 31.14
N PRO A 464 21.29 8.03 30.72
CA PRO A 464 20.31 8.75 31.54
C PRO A 464 20.02 8.10 32.87
N LYS A 465 20.11 6.77 32.99
CA LYS A 465 19.83 6.03 34.20
C LYS A 465 20.94 6.26 35.23
N ILE A 466 22.19 6.01 34.83
CA ILE A 466 23.37 6.20 35.68
C ILE A 466 23.48 7.69 36.07
N THR A 467 23.35 8.57 35.08
CA THR A 467 23.41 10.03 35.32
C THR A 467 22.36 10.50 36.32
N THR A 468 21.13 9.95 36.23
CA THR A 468 20.07 10.33 37.20
C THR A 468 20.37 9.86 38.62
N VAL A 469 20.97 8.69 38.79
CA VAL A 469 21.38 8.17 40.09
C VAL A 469 22.49 9.04 40.67
N LEU A 470 23.56 9.25 39.93
CA LEU A 470 24.70 10.09 40.34
C LEU A 470 24.29 11.54 40.63
N LEU A 471 23.40 12.09 39.81
CA LEU A 471 22.85 13.44 39.99
C LEU A 471 22.10 13.57 41.32
N LYS A 472 21.27 12.59 41.68
CA LYS A 472 20.56 12.57 42.96
C LYS A 472 21.52 12.40 44.14
N GLU A 473 22.54 11.56 44.06
CA GLU A 473 23.54 11.36 45.06
C GLU A 473 24.32 12.65 45.30
N LYS A 474 24.79 13.30 44.25
CA LYS A 474 25.51 14.58 44.33
C LYS A 474 24.65 15.73 44.87
N LEU A 475 23.35 15.79 44.53
CA LEU A 475 22.43 16.79 45.09
C LEU A 475 22.24 16.60 46.61
N ASN A 476 22.28 15.36 47.13
CA ASN A 476 22.18 15.06 48.55
C ASN A 476 23.48 15.40 49.33
N GLU A 477 24.63 15.38 48.65
CA GLU A 477 25.92 15.74 49.27
C GLU A 477 26.10 17.26 49.49
N ILE A 478 25.37 18.09 48.71
CA ILE A 478 25.43 19.56 48.88
C ILE A 478 24.61 19.96 50.12
N LYS A 479 25.25 20.43 51.15
CA LYS A 479 24.63 20.92 52.38
C LYS A 479 23.83 22.20 52.19
#